data_73bbf9201fe4142c7219f16211b6eb77
#
_entry.id   73bbf9201fe4142c7219f16211b6eb77
#
_cell.length_a   1.000
_cell.length_b   1.000
_cell.length_c   1.000
_cell.angle_alpha   90.00
_cell.angle_beta   90.00
_cell.angle_gamma   90.00
#
_symmetry.space_group_name_H-M   'P 1'
#
loop_
_entity.id
_entity.type
_entity.pdbx_description
1 polymer ?
#
loop_
_entity_poly.entity_id
_entity_poly.type
_entity_poly.pdbx_seq_one_letter_code
_entity_poly.pdbx_strand_id
1 'polypeptide(L)'
;MVQVGNYYLYQEDISRSLPYGLSGADSIEYVKKFVRKWLEEQVLYEKAEHNVRGDERIERMVANYRRTLVMNKYEHELLQQKLPEELSEEQLQEYYNENTQLFILEEPVIKGVFIKAPIASPGLKELKRWYKEKTDEALEQLEKFAFRNAVLYEDFYEHWMPISELEGKVIVDLAKLGEDFEKYRNIEVEDGEYCYLLHIEEFVMKGSYKPYDLARPEIIDLLANNRKVEFMDRVKKDLYNQSVEMGRIKYYYNETMQIVDDVVYCTSDSNAINGTR
;
A
#
# COMPACT_ATOMS: atom_id res chain seq x y z
N MET A 1 -0.65 38.91 -13.77
CA MET A 1 -0.98 38.12 -14.97
C MET A 1 0.07 38.38 -16.02
N VAL A 2 0.60 37.36 -16.64
CA VAL A 2 1.56 37.43 -17.76
C VAL A 2 1.00 36.60 -18.91
N GLN A 3 1.19 37.01 -20.15
CA GLN A 3 0.61 36.38 -21.34
C GLN A 3 1.67 36.18 -22.43
N VAL A 4 1.62 35.01 -23.09
CA VAL A 4 2.33 34.69 -24.32
C VAL A 4 1.34 34.01 -25.27
N GLY A 5 1.09 34.61 -26.44
CA GLY A 5 0.08 34.09 -27.37
C GLY A 5 -1.29 33.89 -26.69
N ASN A 6 -1.76 32.66 -26.68
CA ASN A 6 -3.02 32.25 -26.02
C ASN A 6 -2.83 31.71 -24.60
N TYR A 7 -1.62 31.69 -24.05
CA TYR A 7 -1.31 31.16 -22.74
C TYR A 7 -1.20 32.26 -21.70
N TYR A 8 -1.78 32.01 -20.53
CA TYR A 8 -1.85 32.96 -19.41
C TYR A 8 -1.25 32.35 -18.15
N LEU A 9 -0.40 33.11 -17.46
CA LEU A 9 0.07 32.80 -16.12
C LEU A 9 -0.63 33.73 -15.13
N TYR A 10 -1.46 33.16 -14.29
CA TYR A 10 -2.21 33.91 -13.28
C TYR A 10 -1.41 34.04 -11.99
N GLN A 11 -1.79 35.04 -11.17
CA GLN A 11 -1.16 35.27 -9.87
C GLN A 11 -1.32 34.06 -8.93
N GLU A 12 -2.44 33.35 -9.05
CA GLU A 12 -2.70 32.14 -8.26
C GLU A 12 -1.71 31.01 -8.59
N ASP A 13 -1.34 30.85 -9.85
CA ASP A 13 -0.38 29.84 -10.28
C ASP A 13 1.03 30.13 -9.71
N ILE A 14 1.40 31.42 -9.70
CA ILE A 14 2.64 31.88 -9.11
C ILE A 14 2.63 31.62 -7.60
N SER A 15 1.52 31.95 -6.93
CA SER A 15 1.37 31.76 -5.48
C SER A 15 1.45 30.28 -5.08
N ARG A 16 0.88 29.36 -5.87
CA ARG A 16 0.96 27.91 -5.65
C ARG A 16 2.37 27.34 -5.86
N SER A 17 3.18 27.99 -6.72
CA SER A 17 4.55 27.56 -7.00
C SER A 17 5.55 27.99 -5.93
N LEU A 18 5.19 28.94 -5.06
CA LEU A 18 6.10 29.45 -4.03
C LEU A 18 6.38 28.38 -2.97
N PRO A 19 7.65 28.05 -2.68
CA PRO A 19 8.01 27.17 -1.59
C PRO A 19 7.58 27.74 -0.24
N TYR A 20 7.13 26.85 0.67
CA TYR A 20 6.75 27.25 2.01
C TYR A 20 7.95 27.85 2.76
N GLY A 21 7.73 28.99 3.41
CA GLY A 21 8.76 29.69 4.21
C GLY A 21 9.60 30.74 3.46
N LEU A 22 9.45 30.90 2.15
CA LEU A 22 10.10 32.02 1.43
C LEU A 22 9.39 33.35 1.71
N SER A 23 10.14 34.37 2.10
CA SER A 23 9.61 35.70 2.38
C SER A 23 10.56 36.83 1.92
N GLY A 24 10.01 38.02 1.81
CA GLY A 24 10.79 39.24 1.49
C GLY A 24 11.46 39.22 0.11
N ALA A 25 12.74 39.57 0.03
CA ALA A 25 13.51 39.68 -1.19
C ALA A 25 13.63 38.35 -1.94
N ASP A 26 13.76 37.24 -1.22
CA ASP A 26 13.96 35.91 -1.82
C ASP A 26 12.71 35.45 -2.56
N SER A 27 11.51 35.76 -2.04
CA SER A 27 10.27 35.44 -2.74
C SER A 27 10.12 36.23 -4.04
N ILE A 28 10.54 37.49 -4.05
CA ILE A 28 10.52 38.34 -5.24
C ILE A 28 11.47 37.80 -6.30
N GLU A 29 12.68 37.40 -5.90
CA GLU A 29 13.66 36.81 -6.83
C GLU A 29 13.20 35.49 -7.38
N TYR A 30 12.61 34.62 -6.54
CA TYR A 30 12.01 33.37 -6.98
C TYR A 30 10.92 33.61 -8.02
N VAL A 31 9.97 34.52 -7.75
CA VAL A 31 8.88 34.84 -8.67
C VAL A 31 9.43 35.36 -10.01
N LYS A 32 10.45 36.22 -10.00
CA LYS A 32 11.08 36.70 -11.25
C LYS A 32 11.66 35.55 -12.06
N LYS A 33 12.40 34.63 -11.42
CA LYS A 33 12.98 33.46 -12.07
C LYS A 33 11.90 32.52 -12.60
N PHE A 34 10.85 32.27 -11.82
CA PHE A 34 9.72 31.42 -12.20
C PHE A 34 8.99 31.98 -13.43
N VAL A 35 8.63 33.26 -13.40
CA VAL A 35 7.94 33.93 -14.52
C VAL A 35 8.81 33.92 -15.78
N ARG A 36 10.11 34.22 -15.65
CA ARG A 36 11.03 34.18 -16.78
C ARG A 36 11.14 32.80 -17.39
N LYS A 37 11.30 31.76 -16.58
CA LYS A 37 11.36 30.37 -17.04
C LYS A 37 10.06 29.99 -17.75
N TRP A 38 8.91 30.33 -17.17
CA TRP A 38 7.61 30.07 -17.78
C TRP A 38 7.48 30.77 -19.17
N LEU A 39 7.91 32.02 -19.27
CA LEU A 39 7.88 32.76 -20.54
C LEU A 39 8.77 32.07 -21.60
N GLU A 40 10.00 31.69 -21.23
CA GLU A 40 10.93 30.99 -22.12
C GLU A 40 10.35 29.65 -22.60
N GLU A 41 9.71 28.89 -21.71
CA GLU A 41 9.04 27.63 -22.02
C GLU A 41 7.84 27.83 -22.95
N GLN A 42 7.01 28.86 -22.72
CA GLN A 42 5.84 29.12 -23.57
C GLN A 42 6.22 29.57 -24.98
N VAL A 43 7.20 30.44 -25.11
CA VAL A 43 7.71 30.88 -26.43
C VAL A 43 8.31 29.69 -27.21
N LEU A 44 9.06 28.82 -26.52
CA LEU A 44 9.59 27.60 -27.13
C LEU A 44 8.45 26.65 -27.55
N TYR A 45 7.46 26.46 -26.68
CA TYR A 45 6.31 25.60 -26.94
C TYR A 45 5.51 26.10 -28.15
N GLU A 46 5.19 27.38 -28.23
CA GLU A 46 4.47 27.97 -29.36
C GLU A 46 5.22 27.72 -30.69
N LYS A 47 6.54 27.88 -30.68
CA LYS A 47 7.38 27.61 -31.84
C LYS A 47 7.40 26.11 -32.20
N ALA A 48 7.52 25.26 -31.21
CA ALA A 48 7.52 23.81 -31.39
C ALA A 48 6.16 23.33 -31.92
N GLU A 49 5.07 23.77 -31.33
CA GLU A 49 3.69 23.43 -31.76
C GLU A 49 3.47 23.79 -33.24
N HIS A 50 3.94 24.98 -33.67
CA HIS A 50 3.85 25.36 -35.06
C HIS A 50 4.63 24.42 -36.00
N ASN A 51 5.81 23.95 -35.58
CA ASN A 51 6.67 23.10 -36.39
C ASN A 51 6.23 21.64 -36.45
N VAL A 52 5.57 21.13 -35.39
CA VAL A 52 5.10 19.72 -35.30
C VAL A 52 3.58 19.59 -35.46
N ARG A 53 2.94 20.65 -35.88
CA ARG A 53 1.47 20.68 -36.06
C ARG A 53 1.04 19.62 -37.09
N GLY A 54 0.11 18.77 -36.68
CA GLY A 54 -0.40 17.69 -37.54
C GLY A 54 0.46 16.42 -37.51
N ASP A 55 1.40 16.28 -36.57
CA ASP A 55 2.07 15.02 -36.36
C ASP A 55 1.07 13.98 -35.82
N GLU A 56 0.70 13.04 -36.70
CA GLU A 56 -0.27 11.98 -36.37
C GLU A 56 0.16 11.10 -35.18
N ARG A 57 1.46 11.02 -34.91
CA ARG A 57 1.97 10.26 -33.77
C ARG A 57 1.61 10.94 -32.46
N ILE A 58 1.80 12.28 -32.40
CA ILE A 58 1.46 13.08 -31.23
C ILE A 58 -0.05 13.02 -31.00
N GLU A 59 -0.84 13.21 -32.04
CA GLU A 59 -2.31 13.15 -31.93
C GLU A 59 -2.80 11.79 -31.43
N ARG A 60 -2.23 10.69 -31.92
CA ARG A 60 -2.53 9.34 -31.42
C ARG A 60 -2.14 9.16 -29.96
N MET A 61 -0.98 9.66 -29.54
CA MET A 61 -0.56 9.59 -28.14
C MET A 61 -1.50 10.37 -27.21
N VAL A 62 -1.88 11.57 -27.60
CA VAL A 62 -2.84 12.42 -26.85
C VAL A 62 -4.21 11.74 -26.77
N ALA A 63 -4.72 11.21 -27.89
CA ALA A 63 -5.99 10.50 -27.91
C ALA A 63 -5.99 9.25 -27.01
N ASN A 64 -4.91 8.47 -27.04
CA ASN A 64 -4.76 7.29 -26.18
C ASN A 64 -4.66 7.68 -24.70
N TYR A 65 -3.90 8.72 -24.37
CA TYR A 65 -3.79 9.21 -23.00
C TYR A 65 -5.13 9.72 -22.47
N ARG A 66 -5.85 10.51 -23.29
CA ARG A 66 -7.20 10.96 -22.95
C ARG A 66 -8.15 9.79 -22.69
N ARG A 67 -8.12 8.75 -23.54
CA ARG A 67 -8.92 7.53 -23.36
C ARG A 67 -8.63 6.89 -22.03
N THR A 68 -7.36 6.69 -21.70
CA THR A 68 -6.92 6.09 -20.41
C THR A 68 -7.44 6.91 -19.23
N LEU A 69 -7.28 8.23 -19.25
CA LEU A 69 -7.76 9.10 -18.17
C LEU A 69 -9.28 9.03 -18.00
N VAL A 70 -10.04 9.06 -19.09
CA VAL A 70 -11.51 8.98 -19.06
C VAL A 70 -11.95 7.62 -18.52
N MET A 71 -11.34 6.53 -18.98
CA MET A 71 -11.67 5.18 -18.51
C MET A 71 -11.36 5.01 -17.02
N ASN A 72 -10.17 5.40 -16.58
CA ASN A 72 -9.78 5.32 -15.16
C ASN A 72 -10.71 6.14 -14.27
N LYS A 73 -11.07 7.35 -14.71
CA LYS A 73 -12.01 8.19 -13.96
C LYS A 73 -13.39 7.54 -13.85
N TYR A 74 -13.91 7.01 -14.95
CA TYR A 74 -15.20 6.32 -14.98
C TYR A 74 -15.19 5.04 -14.14
N GLU A 75 -14.15 4.20 -14.25
CA GLU A 75 -13.98 2.99 -13.42
C GLU A 75 -13.96 3.34 -11.93
N HIS A 76 -13.22 4.39 -11.56
CA HIS A 76 -13.17 4.85 -10.16
C HIS A 76 -14.55 5.30 -9.64
N GLU A 77 -15.30 6.07 -10.43
CA GLU A 77 -16.64 6.51 -10.06
C GLU A 77 -17.63 5.36 -9.94
N LEU A 78 -17.55 4.38 -10.84
CA LEU A 78 -18.38 3.17 -10.77
C LEU A 78 -18.11 2.35 -9.50
N LEU A 79 -16.83 2.17 -9.16
CA LEU A 79 -16.43 1.47 -7.95
C LEU A 79 -16.94 2.19 -6.70
N GLN A 80 -16.81 3.51 -6.63
CA GLN A 80 -17.30 4.27 -5.49
C GLN A 80 -18.83 4.22 -5.33
N GLN A 81 -19.57 4.18 -6.44
CA GLN A 81 -21.04 4.22 -6.39
C GLN A 81 -21.69 2.85 -6.18
N LYS A 82 -21.08 1.78 -6.66
CA LYS A 82 -21.76 0.48 -6.80
C LYS A 82 -21.07 -0.69 -6.12
N LEU A 83 -19.83 -0.52 -5.65
CA LEU A 83 -19.14 -1.59 -4.94
C LEU A 83 -19.59 -1.56 -3.46
N PRO A 84 -20.10 -2.67 -2.90
CA PRO A 84 -20.40 -2.77 -1.46
C PRO A 84 -19.11 -2.58 -0.64
N GLU A 85 -19.14 -1.69 0.34
CA GLU A 85 -17.95 -1.27 1.08
C GLU A 85 -17.46 -2.31 2.10
N GLU A 86 -18.35 -3.13 2.67
CA GLU A 86 -17.98 -3.95 3.83
C GLU A 86 -17.82 -5.42 3.49
N LEU A 87 -16.69 -5.97 3.94
CA LEU A 87 -16.44 -7.39 4.06
C LEU A 87 -16.86 -7.83 5.46
N SER A 88 -17.69 -8.89 5.56
CA SER A 88 -18.05 -9.40 6.87
C SER A 88 -16.89 -10.19 7.48
N GLU A 89 -16.85 -10.27 8.81
CA GLU A 89 -15.82 -11.02 9.53
C GLU A 89 -15.84 -12.51 9.18
N GLU A 90 -17.03 -13.06 8.93
CA GLU A 90 -17.22 -14.44 8.50
C GLU A 90 -16.52 -14.70 7.15
N GLN A 91 -16.62 -13.76 6.19
CA GLN A 91 -15.97 -13.87 4.88
C GLN A 91 -14.44 -13.80 4.99
N LEU A 92 -13.93 -12.97 5.89
CA LEU A 92 -12.49 -12.85 6.14
C LEU A 92 -11.95 -14.15 6.75
N GLN A 93 -12.66 -14.70 7.74
CA GLN A 93 -12.28 -15.93 8.42
C GLN A 93 -12.37 -17.16 7.50
N GLU A 94 -13.42 -17.25 6.68
CA GLU A 94 -13.58 -18.30 5.69
C GLU A 94 -12.43 -18.27 4.68
N TYR A 95 -12.13 -17.10 4.13
CA TYR A 95 -11.02 -16.93 3.20
C TYR A 95 -9.67 -17.32 3.82
N TYR A 96 -9.41 -16.92 5.06
CA TYR A 96 -8.21 -17.31 5.78
C TYR A 96 -8.11 -18.83 5.93
N ASN A 97 -9.19 -19.48 6.37
CA ASN A 97 -9.20 -20.93 6.60
C ASN A 97 -8.97 -21.73 5.31
N GLU A 98 -9.53 -21.29 4.19
CA GLU A 98 -9.36 -21.91 2.89
C GLU A 98 -7.99 -21.67 2.27
N ASN A 99 -7.33 -20.57 2.63
CA ASN A 99 -6.10 -20.09 1.98
C ASN A 99 -4.94 -19.87 2.96
N THR A 100 -4.93 -20.56 4.10
CA THR A 100 -3.91 -20.38 5.16
C THR A 100 -2.48 -20.51 4.62
N GLN A 101 -2.26 -21.36 3.61
CA GLN A 101 -0.96 -21.56 2.96
C GLN A 101 -0.42 -20.32 2.24
N LEU A 102 -1.24 -19.31 1.96
CA LEU A 102 -0.81 -18.05 1.37
C LEU A 102 -0.20 -17.10 2.41
N PHE A 103 -0.53 -17.30 3.68
CA PHE A 103 -0.14 -16.42 4.78
C PHE A 103 0.99 -17.07 5.60
N ILE A 104 2.21 -16.96 5.10
CA ILE A 104 3.40 -17.48 5.76
C ILE A 104 4.20 -16.33 6.37
N LEU A 105 4.68 -16.52 7.59
CA LEU A 105 5.54 -15.55 8.28
C LEU A 105 6.94 -15.49 7.64
N GLU A 106 7.34 -14.30 7.23
CA GLU A 106 8.69 -14.04 6.70
C GLU A 106 9.72 -13.87 7.81
N GLU A 107 9.27 -13.50 9.02
CA GLU A 107 10.08 -13.40 10.23
C GLU A 107 9.26 -13.86 11.45
N PRO A 108 9.92 -14.18 12.57
CA PRO A 108 9.22 -14.56 13.79
C PRO A 108 8.47 -13.39 14.39
N VAL A 109 7.32 -13.66 15.00
CA VAL A 109 6.47 -12.65 15.67
C VAL A 109 6.19 -13.06 17.11
N ILE A 110 6.01 -12.08 17.97
CA ILE A 110 5.78 -12.25 19.40
C ILE A 110 4.62 -11.41 19.90
N LYS A 111 3.99 -11.85 20.99
CA LYS A 111 3.15 -11.02 21.85
C LYS A 111 3.75 -10.93 23.24
N GLY A 112 3.64 -9.80 23.92
CA GLY A 112 4.19 -9.62 25.25
C GLY A 112 4.38 -8.17 25.66
N VAL A 113 5.41 -7.93 26.48
CA VAL A 113 5.76 -6.59 26.97
C VAL A 113 7.28 -6.42 27.04
N PHE A 114 7.74 -5.24 26.65
CA PHE A 114 9.14 -4.84 26.77
C PHE A 114 9.27 -3.56 27.60
N ILE A 115 10.21 -3.55 28.55
CA ILE A 115 10.48 -2.41 29.43
C ILE A 115 11.98 -2.19 29.54
N LYS A 116 12.41 -0.95 29.32
CA LYS A 116 13.77 -0.47 29.63
C LYS A 116 13.69 0.56 30.72
N ALA A 117 14.32 0.32 31.86
CA ALA A 117 14.31 1.23 33.00
C ALA A 117 15.71 1.41 33.59
N PRO A 118 16.06 2.60 34.13
CA PRO A 118 17.33 2.78 34.85
C PRO A 118 17.44 1.84 36.04
N ILE A 119 18.62 1.29 36.29
CA ILE A 119 18.87 0.37 37.43
C ILE A 119 18.61 1.04 38.77
N ALA A 120 18.84 2.38 38.85
CA ALA A 120 18.59 3.17 40.02
C ALA A 120 17.11 3.50 40.29
N SER A 121 16.18 3.01 39.44
CA SER A 121 14.75 3.34 39.57
C SER A 121 14.15 2.78 40.85
N PRO A 122 13.40 3.58 41.63
CA PRO A 122 12.66 3.09 42.78
C PRO A 122 11.61 2.05 42.32
N GLY A 123 11.53 0.89 42.99
CA GLY A 123 10.56 -0.14 42.64
C GLY A 123 11.02 -1.11 41.52
N LEU A 124 12.31 -1.10 41.14
CA LEU A 124 12.84 -2.02 40.11
C LEU A 124 12.68 -3.49 40.53
N LYS A 125 12.76 -3.80 41.82
CA LYS A 125 12.56 -5.16 42.32
C LYS A 125 11.15 -5.65 42.12
N GLU A 126 10.17 -4.79 42.34
CA GLU A 126 8.75 -5.06 42.12
C GLU A 126 8.47 -5.19 40.60
N LEU A 127 9.08 -4.32 39.79
CA LEU A 127 9.00 -4.39 38.34
C LEU A 127 9.44 -5.77 37.80
N LYS A 128 10.57 -6.30 38.32
CA LYS A 128 11.09 -7.61 37.93
C LYS A 128 10.18 -8.80 38.31
N ARG A 129 9.15 -8.53 39.12
CA ARG A 129 8.11 -9.51 39.42
C ARG A 129 6.93 -9.32 38.48
N TRP A 130 6.43 -8.08 38.37
CA TRP A 130 5.21 -7.75 37.60
C TRP A 130 5.34 -8.07 36.12
N TYR A 131 6.50 -7.83 35.48
CA TYR A 131 6.66 -8.05 34.04
C TYR A 131 6.49 -9.51 33.62
N LYS A 132 6.53 -10.46 34.54
CA LYS A 132 6.35 -11.91 34.31
C LYS A 132 4.89 -12.35 34.44
N GLU A 133 4.04 -11.48 34.93
CA GLU A 133 2.66 -11.79 35.29
C GLU A 133 1.70 -11.07 34.33
N LYS A 134 0.79 -11.81 33.70
CA LYS A 134 -0.28 -11.26 32.83
C LYS A 134 -1.58 -11.17 33.62
N THR A 135 -1.56 -10.45 34.76
CA THR A 135 -2.78 -10.14 35.53
C THR A 135 -3.11 -8.65 35.35
N ASP A 136 -4.39 -8.29 35.42
CA ASP A 136 -4.82 -6.88 35.28
C ASP A 136 -4.09 -5.99 36.31
N GLU A 137 -3.91 -6.51 37.55
CA GLU A 137 -3.19 -5.79 38.60
C GLU A 137 -1.71 -5.59 38.26
N ALA A 138 -1.06 -6.62 37.69
CA ALA A 138 0.36 -6.51 37.32
C ALA A 138 0.55 -5.55 36.14
N LEU A 139 -0.31 -5.59 35.13
CA LEU A 139 -0.29 -4.69 33.98
C LEU A 139 -0.51 -3.24 34.42
N GLU A 140 -1.49 -2.98 35.30
CA GLU A 140 -1.71 -1.64 35.87
C GLU A 140 -0.48 -1.09 36.62
N GLN A 141 0.22 -1.96 37.38
CA GLN A 141 1.45 -1.55 38.07
C GLN A 141 2.61 -1.33 37.10
N LEU A 142 2.71 -2.13 36.03
CA LEU A 142 3.70 -1.95 34.96
C LEU A 142 3.52 -0.59 34.27
N GLU A 143 2.29 -0.26 33.87
CA GLU A 143 1.99 1.04 33.27
C GLU A 143 2.30 2.22 34.19
N LYS A 144 1.90 2.12 35.45
CA LYS A 144 2.21 3.15 36.48
C LYS A 144 3.70 3.33 36.69
N PHE A 145 4.45 2.24 36.71
CA PHE A 145 5.91 2.28 36.80
C PHE A 145 6.52 2.88 35.54
N ALA A 146 6.09 2.41 34.39
CA ALA A 146 6.58 2.85 33.09
C ALA A 146 6.42 4.36 32.91
N PHE A 147 5.25 4.89 33.19
CA PHE A 147 4.97 6.33 33.10
C PHE A 147 5.93 7.20 33.95
N ARG A 148 6.40 6.67 35.09
CA ARG A 148 7.23 7.45 36.04
C ARG A 148 8.73 7.25 35.85
N ASN A 149 9.15 6.06 35.44
CA ASN A 149 10.53 5.63 35.59
C ASN A 149 11.13 4.97 34.33
N ALA A 150 10.29 4.44 33.39
CA ALA A 150 10.83 3.76 32.24
C ALA A 150 11.36 4.72 31.19
N VAL A 151 12.42 4.33 30.51
CA VAL A 151 12.96 5.00 29.31
C VAL A 151 12.19 4.56 28.07
N LEU A 152 11.77 3.29 28.05
CA LEU A 152 10.97 2.71 26.99
C LEU A 152 10.02 1.68 27.59
N TYR A 153 8.79 1.70 27.16
CA TYR A 153 7.74 0.73 27.50
C TYR A 153 6.94 0.44 26.26
N GLU A 154 6.85 -0.81 25.90
CA GLU A 154 6.07 -1.28 24.74
C GLU A 154 5.23 -2.47 25.20
N ASP A 155 3.91 -2.28 25.18
CA ASP A 155 2.91 -3.31 25.41
C ASP A 155 2.37 -3.79 24.05
N PHE A 156 2.57 -5.08 23.78
CA PHE A 156 2.12 -5.76 22.57
C PHE A 156 1.41 -7.07 22.87
N TYR A 157 0.74 -7.16 24.00
CA TYR A 157 -0.09 -8.33 24.35
C TYR A 157 -1.25 -8.54 23.38
N GLU A 158 -1.84 -7.44 22.89
CA GLU A 158 -3.01 -7.50 22.03
C GLU A 158 -2.68 -7.51 20.52
N HIS A 159 -1.43 -7.30 20.13
CA HIS A 159 -0.98 -7.30 18.75
C HIS A 159 0.35 -8.03 18.56
N TRP A 160 0.52 -8.64 17.40
CA TRP A 160 1.75 -9.31 17.04
C TRP A 160 2.82 -8.29 16.65
N MET A 161 3.99 -8.42 17.25
CA MET A 161 5.16 -7.59 16.97
C MET A 161 6.24 -8.43 16.27
N PRO A 162 6.78 -8.03 15.12
CA PRO A 162 7.94 -8.64 14.52
C PRO A 162 9.15 -8.53 15.44
N ILE A 163 9.95 -9.59 15.53
CA ILE A 163 11.16 -9.60 16.39
C ILE A 163 12.15 -8.51 15.94
N SER A 164 12.22 -8.22 14.64
CA SER A 164 13.07 -7.15 14.08
C SER A 164 12.81 -5.77 14.71
N GLU A 165 11.60 -5.49 15.18
CA GLU A 165 11.28 -4.23 15.87
C GLU A 165 11.94 -4.10 17.27
N LEU A 166 12.32 -5.22 17.87
CA LEU A 166 13.08 -5.24 19.12
C LEU A 166 14.59 -5.25 18.91
N GLU A 167 15.07 -5.48 17.69
CA GLU A 167 16.50 -5.44 17.37
C GLU A 167 17.07 -4.05 17.66
N GLY A 168 18.18 -4.00 18.39
CA GLY A 168 18.79 -2.76 18.84
C GLY A 168 18.15 -2.11 20.08
N LYS A 169 16.94 -2.54 20.49
CA LYS A 169 16.31 -2.11 21.74
C LYS A 169 16.70 -3.05 22.90
N VAL A 170 16.87 -4.32 22.61
CA VAL A 170 17.19 -5.39 23.58
C VAL A 170 18.60 -5.92 23.31
N ILE A 171 19.40 -6.07 24.37
CA ILE A 171 20.78 -6.60 24.29
C ILE A 171 20.73 -8.14 24.41
N VAL A 172 19.96 -8.80 23.54
CA VAL A 172 19.81 -10.27 23.57
C VAL A 172 19.74 -10.80 22.15
N ASP A 173 20.35 -11.95 21.96
CA ASP A 173 20.23 -12.72 20.72
C ASP A 173 18.86 -13.41 20.68
N LEU A 174 17.90 -12.72 20.09
CA LEU A 174 16.51 -13.20 19.93
C LEU A 174 16.39 -14.39 18.96
N ALA A 175 17.44 -14.70 18.18
CA ALA A 175 17.45 -15.88 17.32
C ALA A 175 17.33 -17.19 18.10
N LYS A 176 17.76 -17.20 19.37
CA LYS A 176 17.65 -18.36 20.25
C LYS A 176 16.26 -18.69 20.74
N LEU A 177 15.29 -17.79 20.58
CA LEU A 177 13.88 -18.06 20.94
C LEU A 177 13.33 -19.28 20.22
N GLY A 178 13.73 -19.52 18.97
CA GLY A 178 13.31 -20.67 18.20
C GLY A 178 13.88 -22.02 18.69
N GLU A 179 14.96 -22.03 19.50
CA GLU A 179 15.59 -23.24 20.02
C GLU A 179 14.92 -23.73 21.32
N ASP A 180 14.54 -22.81 22.22
CA ASP A 180 13.92 -23.12 23.51
C ASP A 180 13.09 -21.92 24.02
N PHE A 181 11.83 -21.81 23.52
CA PHE A 181 10.95 -20.70 23.86
C PHE A 181 10.71 -20.56 25.37
N GLU A 182 10.47 -21.66 26.09
CA GLU A 182 10.20 -21.62 27.52
C GLU A 182 11.35 -21.05 28.35
N LYS A 183 12.60 -21.32 27.93
CA LYS A 183 13.79 -20.76 28.55
C LYS A 183 13.94 -19.26 28.33
N TYR A 184 13.53 -18.77 27.17
CA TYR A 184 13.68 -17.38 26.77
C TYR A 184 12.39 -16.56 26.89
N ARG A 185 11.34 -17.15 27.48
CA ARG A 185 10.06 -16.48 27.71
C ARG A 185 10.17 -15.19 28.55
N ASN A 186 11.09 -15.22 29.55
CA ASN A 186 11.37 -14.06 30.39
C ASN A 186 12.86 -13.72 30.27
N ILE A 187 13.14 -12.60 29.65
CA ILE A 187 14.49 -12.11 29.44
C ILE A 187 14.74 -10.93 30.36
N GLU A 188 15.80 -10.98 31.12
CA GLU A 188 16.27 -9.96 32.02
C GLU A 188 17.76 -9.73 31.78
N VAL A 189 18.13 -8.52 31.34
CA VAL A 189 19.52 -8.13 31.08
C VAL A 189 19.79 -6.75 31.65
N GLU A 190 20.99 -6.55 32.16
CA GLU A 190 21.48 -5.27 32.67
C GLU A 190 22.79 -4.90 31.96
N ASP A 191 22.95 -3.64 31.56
CA ASP A 191 24.15 -3.10 30.92
C ASP A 191 24.99 -2.19 31.85
N GLY A 192 24.61 -2.11 33.14
CA GLY A 192 25.23 -1.25 34.15
C GLY A 192 24.53 0.12 34.32
N GLU A 193 23.74 0.55 33.39
CA GLU A 193 22.93 1.78 33.46
C GLU A 193 21.43 1.47 33.44
N TYR A 194 21.03 0.53 32.58
CA TYR A 194 19.64 0.15 32.37
C TYR A 194 19.41 -1.34 32.61
N CYS A 195 18.20 -1.65 33.05
CA CYS A 195 17.63 -2.99 33.11
C CYS A 195 16.63 -3.13 31.96
N TYR A 196 16.79 -4.21 31.20
CA TYR A 196 15.96 -4.58 30.03
C TYR A 196 15.16 -5.82 30.43
N LEU A 197 13.85 -5.70 30.40
CA LEU A 197 12.90 -6.75 30.75
C LEU A 197 12.02 -7.04 29.54
N LEU A 198 12.03 -8.26 29.07
CA LEU A 198 11.14 -8.70 27.98
C LEU A 198 10.40 -9.94 28.45
N HIS A 199 9.08 -9.87 28.47
CA HIS A 199 8.22 -11.03 28.63
C HIS A 199 7.52 -11.34 27.32
N ILE A 200 7.62 -12.61 26.89
CA ILE A 200 7.01 -13.11 25.68
C ILE A 200 5.90 -14.08 26.07
N GLU A 201 4.66 -13.71 25.80
CA GLU A 201 3.49 -14.53 26.08
C GLU A 201 3.26 -15.56 24.98
N GLU A 202 3.31 -15.12 23.72
CA GLU A 202 3.13 -15.93 22.54
C GLU A 202 4.27 -15.72 21.54
N PHE A 203 4.67 -16.79 20.88
CA PHE A 203 5.74 -16.79 19.88
C PHE A 203 5.35 -17.66 18.68
N VAL A 204 5.49 -17.13 17.47
CA VAL A 204 5.31 -17.87 16.23
C VAL A 204 6.56 -17.75 15.37
N MET A 205 7.09 -18.90 14.95
CA MET A 205 8.33 -18.99 14.18
C MET A 205 8.13 -18.52 12.74
N LYS A 206 9.22 -18.03 12.15
CA LYS A 206 9.35 -17.85 10.70
C LYS A 206 9.00 -19.14 9.96
N GLY A 207 8.26 -19.04 8.85
CA GLY A 207 7.82 -20.16 8.04
C GLY A 207 6.55 -20.86 8.55
N SER A 208 6.04 -20.47 9.72
CA SER A 208 4.73 -20.89 10.21
C SER A 208 3.63 -20.10 9.54
N TYR A 209 2.39 -20.55 9.67
CA TYR A 209 1.23 -19.78 9.23
C TYR A 209 1.08 -18.51 10.08
N LYS A 210 0.83 -17.41 9.39
CA LYS A 210 0.57 -16.10 10.01
C LYS A 210 -0.71 -16.19 10.84
N PRO A 211 -0.72 -15.80 12.12
CA PRO A 211 -1.97 -15.72 12.90
C PRO A 211 -3.04 -14.89 12.19
N TYR A 212 -4.30 -15.26 12.35
CA TYR A 212 -5.41 -14.58 11.66
C TYR A 212 -5.42 -13.06 11.88
N ASP A 213 -5.23 -12.61 13.11
CA ASP A 213 -5.23 -11.17 13.43
C ASP A 213 -4.16 -10.40 12.66
N LEU A 214 -3.00 -11.04 12.46
CA LEU A 214 -1.91 -10.46 11.68
C LEU A 214 -2.15 -10.54 10.16
N ALA A 215 -2.82 -11.61 9.69
CA ALA A 215 -3.17 -11.78 8.27
C ALA A 215 -4.40 -10.94 7.85
N ARG A 216 -5.26 -10.57 8.79
CA ARG A 216 -6.55 -9.92 8.55
C ARG A 216 -6.48 -8.67 7.66
N PRO A 217 -5.57 -7.69 7.87
CA PRO A 217 -5.44 -6.54 6.98
C PRO A 217 -5.12 -6.94 5.53
N GLU A 218 -4.23 -7.90 5.35
CA GLU A 218 -3.82 -8.43 4.05
C GLU A 218 -4.99 -9.14 3.33
N ILE A 219 -5.81 -9.89 4.10
CA ILE A 219 -7.02 -10.55 3.59
C ILE A 219 -8.04 -9.50 3.12
N ILE A 220 -8.23 -8.43 3.87
CA ILE A 220 -9.13 -7.33 3.49
C ILE A 220 -8.69 -6.73 2.16
N ASP A 221 -7.41 -6.43 1.99
CA ASP A 221 -6.87 -5.86 0.75
C ASP A 221 -7.03 -6.82 -0.42
N LEU A 222 -6.75 -8.10 -0.24
CA LEU A 222 -6.91 -9.13 -1.26
C LEU A 222 -8.38 -9.27 -1.70
N LEU A 223 -9.31 -9.43 -0.77
CA LEU A 223 -10.73 -9.58 -1.08
C LEU A 223 -11.32 -8.30 -1.68
N ALA A 224 -10.93 -7.13 -1.20
CA ALA A 224 -11.35 -5.86 -1.77
C ALA A 224 -10.88 -5.72 -3.21
N ASN A 225 -9.63 -6.10 -3.51
CA ASN A 225 -9.11 -6.08 -4.88
C ASN A 225 -9.80 -7.09 -5.78
N ASN A 226 -10.02 -8.32 -5.32
CA ASN A 226 -10.74 -9.34 -6.07
C ASN A 226 -12.17 -8.88 -6.41
N ARG A 227 -12.90 -8.33 -5.45
CA ARG A 227 -14.24 -7.75 -5.69
C ARG A 227 -14.23 -6.65 -6.75
N LYS A 228 -13.23 -5.76 -6.72
CA LYS A 228 -13.09 -4.69 -7.73
C LYS A 228 -12.88 -5.27 -9.12
N VAL A 229 -12.00 -6.26 -9.26
CA VAL A 229 -11.72 -6.92 -10.54
C VAL A 229 -12.98 -7.62 -11.06
N GLU A 230 -13.63 -8.46 -10.26
CA GLU A 230 -14.85 -9.18 -10.64
C GLU A 230 -16.01 -8.24 -11.01
N PHE A 231 -16.15 -7.13 -10.26
CA PHE A 231 -17.16 -6.13 -10.57
C PHE A 231 -16.90 -5.48 -11.92
N MET A 232 -15.66 -5.06 -12.18
CA MET A 232 -15.30 -4.43 -13.44
C MET A 232 -15.41 -5.37 -14.63
N ASP A 233 -15.07 -6.64 -14.46
CA ASP A 233 -15.23 -7.64 -15.51
C ASP A 233 -16.71 -7.88 -15.85
N ARG A 234 -17.60 -7.92 -14.85
CA ARG A 234 -19.05 -7.98 -15.07
C ARG A 234 -19.54 -6.75 -15.83
N VAL A 235 -19.14 -5.54 -15.39
CA VAL A 235 -19.54 -4.30 -16.07
C VAL A 235 -19.08 -4.29 -17.53
N LYS A 236 -17.82 -4.67 -17.79
CA LYS A 236 -17.28 -4.75 -19.16
C LYS A 236 -18.06 -5.74 -20.02
N LYS A 237 -18.39 -6.92 -19.48
CA LYS A 237 -19.16 -7.96 -20.15
C LYS A 237 -20.59 -7.50 -20.46
N ASP A 238 -21.25 -6.84 -19.50
CA ASP A 238 -22.61 -6.33 -19.69
C ASP A 238 -22.67 -5.22 -20.75
N LEU A 239 -21.72 -4.29 -20.72
CA LEU A 239 -21.59 -3.23 -21.73
C LEU A 239 -21.31 -3.79 -23.12
N TYR A 240 -20.48 -4.84 -23.24
CA TYR A 240 -20.22 -5.52 -24.48
C TYR A 240 -21.49 -6.18 -25.02
N ASN A 241 -22.18 -7.01 -24.21
CA ASN A 241 -23.41 -7.69 -24.58
C ASN A 241 -24.51 -6.71 -25.03
N GLN A 242 -24.70 -5.65 -24.26
CA GLN A 242 -25.63 -4.56 -24.63
C GLN A 242 -25.28 -3.92 -25.98
N SER A 243 -24.00 -3.72 -26.26
CA SER A 243 -23.55 -3.14 -27.51
C SER A 243 -23.74 -4.07 -28.71
N VAL A 244 -23.63 -5.40 -28.48
CA VAL A 244 -23.96 -6.44 -29.47
C VAL A 244 -25.46 -6.42 -29.77
N GLU A 245 -26.31 -6.49 -28.74
CA GLU A 245 -27.78 -6.49 -28.88
C GLU A 245 -28.29 -5.23 -29.59
N MET A 246 -27.69 -4.07 -29.32
CA MET A 246 -28.04 -2.80 -29.98
C MET A 246 -27.47 -2.69 -31.40
N GLY A 247 -26.72 -3.68 -31.90
CA GLY A 247 -26.09 -3.64 -33.23
C GLY A 247 -25.04 -2.53 -33.39
N ARG A 248 -24.45 -2.06 -32.25
CA ARG A 248 -23.42 -1.02 -32.25
C ARG A 248 -22.05 -1.53 -32.65
N ILE A 249 -21.81 -2.85 -32.50
CA ILE A 249 -20.55 -3.51 -32.86
C ILE A 249 -20.70 -3.97 -34.32
N LYS A 250 -19.77 -3.51 -35.16
CA LYS A 250 -19.69 -3.90 -36.58
C LYS A 250 -18.29 -4.40 -36.84
N TYR A 251 -18.21 -5.60 -37.41
CA TYR A 251 -16.95 -6.22 -37.82
C TYR A 251 -16.73 -5.93 -39.32
N TYR A 252 -15.58 -5.32 -39.62
CA TYR A 252 -15.14 -5.13 -41.00
C TYR A 252 -13.90 -5.98 -41.20
N TYR A 253 -14.04 -7.04 -42.00
CA TYR A 253 -12.96 -7.98 -42.30
C TYR A 253 -12.83 -8.18 -43.80
N ASN A 254 -11.62 -8.53 -44.24
CA ASN A 254 -11.35 -8.96 -45.59
C ASN A 254 -11.31 -10.50 -45.65
N GLU A 255 -11.16 -11.06 -46.85
CA GLU A 255 -11.18 -12.52 -47.08
C GLU A 255 -10.11 -13.31 -46.27
N THR A 256 -9.12 -12.62 -45.70
CA THR A 256 -8.05 -13.23 -44.90
C THR A 256 -8.33 -13.24 -43.38
N MET A 257 -9.46 -12.67 -42.95
CA MET A 257 -9.85 -12.65 -41.55
C MET A 257 -11.16 -13.42 -41.34
N GLN A 258 -11.16 -14.37 -40.41
CA GLN A 258 -12.36 -15.08 -39.96
C GLN A 258 -12.59 -14.84 -38.48
N ILE A 259 -13.84 -14.70 -38.06
CA ILE A 259 -14.24 -14.62 -36.66
C ILE A 259 -14.78 -15.99 -36.26
N VAL A 260 -14.14 -16.61 -35.28
CA VAL A 260 -14.58 -17.85 -34.66
C VAL A 260 -14.68 -17.61 -33.17
N ASP A 261 -15.84 -17.81 -32.56
CA ASP A 261 -16.12 -17.64 -31.14
C ASP A 261 -15.64 -16.26 -30.59
N ASP A 262 -16.03 -15.17 -31.28
CA ASP A 262 -15.64 -13.78 -30.95
C ASP A 262 -14.14 -13.42 -31.02
N VAL A 263 -13.32 -14.33 -31.58
CA VAL A 263 -11.88 -14.07 -31.79
C VAL A 263 -11.60 -13.93 -33.29
N VAL A 264 -10.87 -12.88 -33.67
CA VAL A 264 -10.45 -12.60 -35.05
C VAL A 264 -9.10 -13.28 -35.31
N TYR A 265 -9.09 -14.23 -36.24
CA TYR A 265 -7.87 -14.88 -36.69
C TYR A 265 -7.43 -14.35 -38.06
N CYS A 266 -6.14 -14.02 -38.20
CA CYS A 266 -5.52 -13.79 -39.52
C CYS A 266 -5.12 -15.14 -40.09
N THR A 267 -5.78 -15.56 -41.16
CA THR A 267 -5.37 -16.79 -41.91
C THR A 267 -4.31 -16.37 -42.93
N SER A 268 -3.04 -16.43 -42.53
CA SER A 268 -1.93 -16.31 -43.49
C SER A 268 -1.62 -17.61 -44.24
N ASP A 269 -2.23 -18.77 -43.87
CA ASP A 269 -2.04 -20.07 -44.51
C ASP A 269 -3.36 -20.82 -44.61
N SER A 270 -3.81 -20.97 -45.84
CA SER A 270 -5.01 -21.76 -46.23
C SER A 270 -4.85 -23.29 -46.06
N ASN A 271 -3.83 -23.77 -45.32
CA ASN A 271 -3.55 -25.21 -45.17
C ASN A 271 -3.57 -25.76 -43.74
N ALA A 272 -3.99 -24.97 -42.72
CA ALA A 272 -3.89 -25.42 -41.31
C ALA A 272 -5.21 -26.01 -40.72
N ILE A 273 -6.32 -26.08 -41.47
CA ILE A 273 -7.62 -26.55 -40.93
C ILE A 273 -8.02 -27.93 -41.49
N ASN A 274 -7.11 -28.75 -41.93
CA ASN A 274 -7.40 -30.16 -42.30
C ASN A 274 -6.45 -31.12 -41.58
N GLY A 275 -6.64 -31.31 -40.31
CA GLY A 275 -5.86 -32.33 -39.57
C GLY A 275 -6.24 -32.41 -38.12
N THR A 276 -7.41 -32.97 -37.78
CA THR A 276 -7.50 -34.02 -36.73
C THR A 276 -8.94 -34.50 -36.65
N ARG A 277 -9.09 -35.71 -37.04
CA ARG A 277 -10.19 -36.60 -36.61
C ARG A 277 -9.90 -37.08 -35.20
#